data_f28a6320635b30f66f97764dba22df05
#
_entry.id   f28a6320635b30f66f97764dba22df05
#
_cell.length_a   1.000
_cell.length_b   1.000
_cell.length_c   1.000
_cell.angle_alpha   90.00
_cell.angle_beta   90.00
_cell.angle_gamma   90.00
#
_symmetry.space_group_name_H-M   'P 1'
#
loop_
_entity.id
_entity.type
_entity.pdbx_description
1 polymer ?
#
loop_
_entity_poly.entity_id
_entity_poly.type
_entity_poly.pdbx_seq_one_letter_code
_entity_poly.pdbx_strand_id
1 'polypeptide(L)'
;MQALTSGKLPAFLRTTIAVAMLTAASAVFGQVTYTRQDSLGVVKILRSGGGATLDIARRFLGVPYVGHTLEVNPEEQLVVNLREMDCTTFVETVLALKRCIDRGEKTFAAYCKALQKIRYEGGAEPDYRRRLHYFTLWMDDNEAMGVVKHVSTPNPPYTAVQKVNVDYMTTHVNSYKMLKAHPAWKPAIRELEQKINGKKYRYIPKSQIKNTKLLRQCVHDGDIISILTNIKGLDTQHIGFAVWHKDGLHLLNASSIHKKVVEEPMTLRQYLGKHKTMTGIRVCRP
;
A
#
# COMPACT_ATOMS: atom_id res chain seq x y z
N MET A 1 54.63 -4.85 56.11
CA MET A 1 55.06 -5.71 54.99
C MET A 1 53.93 -6.65 54.69
N GLN A 2 53.24 -6.44 53.57
CA GLN A 2 52.78 -7.38 52.53
C GLN A 2 51.78 -6.67 51.65
N ALA A 3 52.10 -6.62 50.36
CA ALA A 3 51.40 -5.94 49.31
C ALA A 3 50.15 -6.76 48.86
N LEU A 4 49.04 -6.08 48.63
CA LEU A 4 47.85 -6.64 47.95
C LEU A 4 48.00 -6.43 46.48
N THR A 5 48.08 -7.53 45.75
CA THR A 5 48.20 -7.64 44.30
C THR A 5 46.86 -7.30 43.59
N SER A 6 46.94 -6.43 42.60
CA SER A 6 45.85 -6.11 41.69
C SER A 6 45.50 -7.30 40.79
N GLY A 7 44.33 -7.88 40.99
CA GLY A 7 43.78 -8.91 40.10
C GLY A 7 43.20 -8.30 38.84
N LYS A 8 43.83 -8.54 37.68
CA LYS A 8 43.27 -8.24 36.36
C LYS A 8 42.18 -9.28 36.05
N LEU A 9 40.94 -8.83 35.76
CA LEU A 9 39.88 -9.69 35.26
C LEU A 9 40.29 -10.29 33.88
N PRO A 10 40.01 -11.56 33.64
CA PRO A 10 40.42 -12.23 32.41
C PRO A 10 39.62 -11.74 31.20
N ALA A 11 40.31 -11.64 30.06
CA ALA A 11 39.81 -11.14 28.77
C ALA A 11 38.57 -11.88 28.19
N PHE A 12 38.24 -13.04 28.72
CA PHE A 12 37.08 -13.85 28.27
C PHE A 12 35.71 -13.25 28.60
N LEU A 13 35.64 -12.39 29.64
CA LEU A 13 34.33 -11.81 30.04
C LEU A 13 33.91 -10.60 29.19
N ARG A 14 34.87 -9.99 28.46
CA ARG A 14 34.56 -8.84 27.57
C ARG A 14 33.98 -9.24 26.20
N THR A 15 34.26 -10.45 25.71
CA THR A 15 33.80 -10.94 24.43
C THR A 15 32.35 -11.43 24.50
N THR A 16 31.93 -11.97 25.64
CA THR A 16 30.55 -12.50 25.81
C THR A 16 29.50 -11.37 25.93
N ILE A 17 29.86 -10.22 26.51
CA ILE A 17 28.94 -9.07 26.65
C ILE A 17 28.71 -8.37 25.30
N ALA A 18 29.73 -8.33 24.44
CA ALA A 18 29.57 -7.71 23.10
C ALA A 18 28.69 -8.53 22.16
N VAL A 19 28.71 -9.87 22.24
CA VAL A 19 27.87 -10.76 21.44
C VAL A 19 26.40 -10.75 21.90
N ALA A 20 26.16 -10.65 23.22
CA ALA A 20 24.81 -10.57 23.77
C ALA A 20 24.08 -9.25 23.41
N MET A 21 24.82 -8.14 23.27
CA MET A 21 24.23 -6.86 22.86
C MET A 21 23.88 -6.79 21.34
N LEU A 22 24.58 -7.53 20.48
CA LEU A 22 24.24 -7.60 19.06
C LEU A 22 22.99 -8.45 18.79
N THR A 23 22.71 -9.46 19.60
CA THR A 23 21.52 -10.32 19.44
C THR A 23 20.24 -9.68 19.99
N ALA A 24 20.35 -8.78 20.97
CA ALA A 24 19.18 -8.07 21.53
C ALA A 24 18.61 -6.99 20.58
N ALA A 25 19.41 -6.46 19.65
CA ALA A 25 18.94 -5.49 18.66
C ALA A 25 18.15 -6.12 17.49
N SER A 26 18.26 -7.43 17.29
CA SER A 26 17.58 -8.16 16.20
C SER A 26 16.15 -8.60 16.55
N ALA A 27 15.76 -8.55 17.82
CA ALA A 27 14.47 -9.08 18.30
C ALA A 27 13.31 -8.06 18.26
N VAL A 28 13.54 -6.81 17.84
CA VAL A 28 12.52 -5.73 17.85
C VAL A 28 11.81 -5.58 16.50
N PHE A 29 12.33 -6.20 15.43
CA PHE A 29 11.65 -6.24 14.13
C PHE A 29 11.10 -7.66 13.91
N GLY A 30 9.81 -7.84 14.11
CA GLY A 30 9.10 -8.97 13.54
C GLY A 30 9.52 -9.12 12.06
N GLN A 31 9.64 -10.35 11.59
CA GLN A 31 10.25 -10.73 10.32
C GLN A 31 9.89 -9.80 9.14
N VAL A 32 10.82 -8.94 8.73
CA VAL A 32 10.70 -8.07 7.55
C VAL A 32 11.55 -8.65 6.43
N THR A 33 10.93 -8.93 5.30
CA THR A 33 11.62 -9.40 4.10
C THR A 33 11.99 -8.20 3.20
N TYR A 34 13.27 -8.00 2.97
CA TYR A 34 13.80 -6.92 2.11
C TYR A 34 15.23 -7.24 1.67
N THR A 35 15.73 -6.50 0.67
CA THR A 35 17.15 -6.51 0.30
C THR A 35 17.86 -5.27 0.85
N ARG A 36 19.19 -5.32 0.92
CA ARG A 36 20.00 -4.14 1.27
C ARG A 36 19.71 -2.96 0.34
N GLN A 37 19.47 -3.23 -0.95
CA GLN A 37 19.10 -2.19 -1.91
C GLN A 37 17.78 -1.51 -1.56
N ASP A 38 16.76 -2.26 -1.11
CA ASP A 38 15.47 -1.72 -0.70
C ASP A 38 15.63 -0.81 0.52
N SER A 39 16.32 -1.26 1.56
CA SER A 39 16.51 -0.47 2.78
C SER A 39 17.32 0.82 2.54
N LEU A 40 18.38 0.74 1.73
CA LEU A 40 19.16 1.92 1.32
C LEU A 40 18.33 2.87 0.45
N GLY A 41 17.52 2.33 -0.46
CA GLY A 41 16.61 3.10 -1.32
C GLY A 41 15.59 3.90 -0.50
N VAL A 42 14.93 3.25 0.46
CA VAL A 42 14.02 3.90 1.40
C VAL A 42 14.71 5.05 2.14
N VAL A 43 15.85 4.78 2.78
CA VAL A 43 16.58 5.80 3.56
C VAL A 43 17.04 6.96 2.67
N LYS A 44 17.49 6.69 1.44
CA LYS A 44 17.86 7.73 0.46
C LYS A 44 16.67 8.65 0.16
N ILE A 45 15.48 8.08 -0.09
CA ILE A 45 14.27 8.85 -0.36
C ILE A 45 13.87 9.68 0.86
N LEU A 46 13.87 9.10 2.05
CA LEU A 46 13.52 9.80 3.29
C LEU A 46 14.47 10.95 3.63
N ARG A 47 15.77 10.79 3.34
CA ARG A 47 16.78 11.83 3.57
C ARG A 47 16.74 12.96 2.54
N SER A 48 16.35 12.66 1.30
CA SER A 48 16.19 13.70 0.29
C SER A 48 15.02 14.64 0.60
N GLY A 49 14.16 14.25 1.52
CA GLY A 49 13.06 15.07 2.02
C GLY A 49 12.00 15.37 0.97
N GLY A 50 11.11 16.21 1.37
CA GLY A 50 10.15 17.05 0.68
C GLY A 50 9.46 16.54 -0.57
N GLY A 51 8.31 17.06 -0.79
CA GLY A 51 7.53 16.90 -1.99
C GLY A 51 6.11 16.47 -1.72
N ALA A 52 5.27 16.84 -2.67
CA ALA A 52 3.91 16.34 -2.75
C ALA A 52 3.92 14.82 -3.00
N THR A 53 2.79 14.18 -2.78
CA THR A 53 2.60 12.73 -3.04
C THR A 53 3.10 12.33 -4.43
N LEU A 54 2.83 13.14 -5.47
CA LEU A 54 3.27 12.85 -6.83
C LEU A 54 4.79 12.92 -7.02
N ASP A 55 5.49 13.80 -6.30
CA ASP A 55 6.96 13.89 -6.40
C ASP A 55 7.61 12.59 -5.88
N ILE A 56 7.04 12.03 -4.82
CA ILE A 56 7.49 10.74 -4.29
C ILE A 56 7.13 9.61 -5.26
N ALA A 57 5.90 9.59 -5.77
CA ALA A 57 5.40 8.57 -6.69
C ALA A 57 6.21 8.53 -7.99
N ARG A 58 6.58 9.68 -8.55
CA ARG A 58 7.39 9.79 -9.78
C ARG A 58 8.80 9.24 -9.67
N ARG A 59 9.33 9.09 -8.44
CA ARG A 59 10.64 8.43 -8.21
C ARG A 59 10.65 6.96 -8.58
N PHE A 60 9.47 6.35 -8.72
CA PHE A 60 9.29 4.95 -9.10
C PHE A 60 8.97 4.75 -10.59
N LEU A 61 8.92 5.81 -11.40
CA LEU A 61 8.70 5.68 -12.85
C LEU A 61 9.70 4.70 -13.45
N GLY A 62 9.19 3.74 -14.25
CA GLY A 62 9.99 2.69 -14.89
C GLY A 62 10.23 1.45 -14.03
N VAL A 63 9.92 1.45 -12.73
CA VAL A 63 9.99 0.24 -11.89
C VAL A 63 9.08 -0.84 -12.47
N PRO A 64 9.58 -2.08 -12.67
CA PRO A 64 8.81 -3.18 -13.24
C PRO A 64 7.52 -3.49 -12.48
N TYR A 65 6.44 -3.76 -13.22
CA TYR A 65 5.21 -4.33 -12.65
C TYR A 65 5.37 -5.83 -12.46
N VAL A 66 5.25 -6.28 -11.22
CA VAL A 66 5.21 -7.71 -10.88
C VAL A 66 4.11 -7.92 -9.84
N GLY A 67 3.17 -8.82 -10.13
CA GLY A 67 2.14 -9.23 -9.17
C GLY A 67 2.68 -10.23 -8.14
N HIS A 68 1.96 -10.36 -7.02
CA HIS A 68 2.25 -11.36 -5.97
C HIS A 68 3.62 -11.21 -5.27
N THR A 69 4.23 -10.02 -5.31
CA THR A 69 5.53 -9.76 -4.66
C THR A 69 5.49 -9.86 -3.13
N LEU A 70 4.30 -9.92 -2.52
CA LEU A 70 4.13 -10.09 -1.07
C LEU A 70 4.13 -11.56 -0.63
N GLU A 71 3.94 -12.52 -1.56
CA GLU A 71 3.79 -13.94 -1.26
C GLU A 71 5.08 -14.74 -1.54
N VAL A 72 6.22 -14.18 -1.09
CA VAL A 72 7.55 -14.76 -1.31
C VAL A 72 8.04 -15.63 -0.16
N ASN A 73 7.36 -15.57 0.99
CA ASN A 73 7.65 -16.36 2.18
C ASN A 73 6.58 -17.46 2.38
N PRO A 74 6.89 -18.55 3.10
CA PRO A 74 5.88 -19.55 3.46
C PRO A 74 4.82 -19.01 4.42
N GLU A 75 5.21 -18.13 5.33
CA GLU A 75 4.34 -17.41 6.28
C GLU A 75 4.32 -15.92 5.95
N GLU A 76 3.23 -15.24 6.34
CA GLU A 76 3.09 -13.79 6.10
C GLU A 76 4.18 -13.00 6.83
N GLN A 77 4.84 -12.12 6.12
CA GLN A 77 5.83 -11.20 6.64
C GLN A 77 5.64 -9.83 6.00
N LEU A 78 6.12 -8.79 6.67
CA LEU A 78 6.18 -7.47 6.04
C LEU A 78 7.23 -7.48 4.94
N VAL A 79 6.80 -7.44 3.68
CA VAL A 79 7.69 -7.38 2.53
C VAL A 79 7.89 -5.93 2.09
N VAL A 80 9.16 -5.52 1.96
CA VAL A 80 9.59 -4.26 1.35
C VAL A 80 10.31 -4.57 0.05
N ASN A 81 9.74 -4.17 -1.07
CA ASN A 81 10.33 -4.35 -2.41
C ASN A 81 10.14 -3.05 -3.21
N LEU A 82 11.25 -2.32 -3.46
CA LEU A 82 11.27 -1.11 -4.28
C LEU A 82 11.64 -1.39 -5.75
N ARG A 83 12.01 -2.62 -6.07
CA ARG A 83 12.51 -3.02 -7.38
C ARG A 83 11.43 -3.55 -8.30
N GLU A 84 10.32 -3.98 -7.73
CA GLU A 84 9.16 -4.55 -8.42
C GLU A 84 7.89 -4.22 -7.63
N MET A 85 6.85 -3.80 -8.32
CA MET A 85 5.61 -3.34 -7.67
C MET A 85 4.38 -3.76 -8.48
N ASP A 86 3.30 -4.07 -7.79
CA ASP A 86 1.94 -4.02 -8.33
C ASP A 86 1.26 -2.69 -7.96
N CYS A 87 0.00 -2.51 -8.38
CA CYS A 87 -0.72 -1.26 -8.13
C CYS A 87 -0.91 -0.97 -6.64
N THR A 88 -1.11 -1.98 -5.81
CA THR A 88 -1.34 -1.82 -4.37
C THR A 88 -0.03 -1.51 -3.65
N THR A 89 1.01 -2.32 -3.88
CA THR A 89 2.32 -2.12 -3.24
C THR A 89 2.97 -0.80 -3.63
N PHE A 90 2.72 -0.31 -4.86
CA PHE A 90 3.13 1.02 -5.29
C PHE A 90 2.48 2.14 -4.45
N VAL A 91 1.14 2.11 -4.31
CA VAL A 91 0.40 3.11 -3.54
C VAL A 91 0.81 3.06 -2.06
N GLU A 92 0.87 1.87 -1.46
CA GLU A 92 1.29 1.69 -0.06
C GLU A 92 2.71 2.21 0.20
N THR A 93 3.66 1.92 -0.71
CA THR A 93 5.04 2.39 -0.62
C THR A 93 5.13 3.91 -0.64
N VAL A 94 4.43 4.56 -1.57
CA VAL A 94 4.41 6.02 -1.69
C VAL A 94 3.81 6.66 -0.44
N LEU A 95 2.70 6.12 0.07
CA LEU A 95 2.07 6.63 1.29
C LEU A 95 2.93 6.45 2.53
N ALA A 96 3.58 5.29 2.69
CA ALA A 96 4.48 5.06 3.83
C ALA A 96 5.65 6.04 3.82
N LEU A 97 6.26 6.28 2.65
CA LEU A 97 7.30 7.29 2.47
C LEU A 97 6.80 8.69 2.78
N LYS A 98 5.64 9.07 2.23
CA LYS A 98 5.02 10.40 2.47
C LYS A 98 4.81 10.65 3.96
N ARG A 99 4.22 9.67 4.67
CA ARG A 99 3.97 9.79 6.11
C ARG A 99 5.27 9.95 6.92
N CYS A 100 6.31 9.21 6.58
CA CYS A 100 7.62 9.37 7.23
C CYS A 100 8.20 10.76 6.95
N ILE A 101 8.15 11.23 5.70
CA ILE A 101 8.65 12.55 5.31
C ILE A 101 7.91 13.65 6.08
N ASP A 102 6.58 13.61 6.12
CA ASP A 102 5.75 14.60 6.83
C ASP A 102 6.02 14.68 8.33
N ARG A 103 6.49 13.57 8.92
CA ARG A 103 6.87 13.47 10.34
C ARG A 103 8.34 13.71 10.61
N GLY A 104 9.15 13.96 9.57
CA GLY A 104 10.60 14.09 9.70
C GLY A 104 11.33 12.78 10.06
N GLU A 105 10.67 11.64 9.92
CA GLU A 105 11.23 10.31 10.19
C GLU A 105 12.14 9.88 9.02
N LYS A 106 13.40 9.49 9.32
CA LYS A 106 14.42 9.23 8.27
C LYS A 106 15.02 7.82 8.35
N THR A 107 14.39 6.90 9.10
CA THR A 107 14.93 5.56 9.31
C THR A 107 14.12 4.50 8.54
N PHE A 108 14.79 3.42 8.14
CA PHE A 108 14.12 2.26 7.54
C PHE A 108 13.08 1.64 8.48
N ALA A 109 13.39 1.64 9.78
CA ALA A 109 12.48 1.15 10.81
C ALA A 109 11.16 1.94 10.88
N ALA A 110 11.22 3.26 10.80
CA ALA A 110 10.03 4.11 10.79
C ALA A 110 9.19 3.84 9.53
N TYR A 111 9.83 3.66 8.37
CA TYR A 111 9.16 3.27 7.14
C TYR A 111 8.44 1.92 7.26
N CYS A 112 9.11 0.89 7.83
CA CYS A 112 8.48 -0.42 8.05
C CYS A 112 7.23 -0.30 8.92
N LYS A 113 7.28 0.48 10.02
CA LYS A 113 6.12 0.75 10.88
C LYS A 113 4.99 1.46 10.13
N ALA A 114 5.33 2.46 9.31
CA ALA A 114 4.34 3.17 8.49
C ALA A 114 3.69 2.24 7.45
N LEU A 115 4.48 1.41 6.77
CA LEU A 115 4.00 0.43 5.79
C LEU A 115 3.12 -0.65 6.43
N GLN A 116 3.54 -1.19 7.57
CA GLN A 116 2.75 -2.14 8.36
C GLN A 116 1.39 -1.55 8.72
N LYS A 117 1.38 -0.31 9.23
CA LYS A 117 0.15 0.39 9.58
C LYS A 117 -0.81 0.54 8.39
N ILE A 118 -0.31 0.72 7.19
CA ILE A 118 -1.09 0.91 5.96
C ILE A 118 -1.62 -0.42 5.41
N ARG A 119 -0.85 -1.50 5.52
CA ARG A 119 -1.11 -2.78 4.85
C ARG A 119 -1.99 -3.72 5.65
N TYR A 120 -1.91 -3.66 6.99
CA TYR A 120 -2.59 -4.62 7.85
C TYR A 120 -3.67 -3.94 8.69
N GLU A 121 -4.78 -4.61 8.88
CA GLU A 121 -5.96 -4.14 9.62
C GLU A 121 -5.59 -3.59 11.00
N GLY A 122 -5.95 -2.34 11.25
CA GLY A 122 -5.62 -1.63 12.49
C GLY A 122 -4.11 -1.47 12.74
N GLY A 123 -3.27 -1.65 11.74
CA GLY A 123 -1.81 -1.61 11.88
C GLY A 123 -1.21 -2.81 12.60
N ALA A 124 -1.93 -3.94 12.62
CA ALA A 124 -1.50 -5.17 13.28
C ALA A 124 -0.18 -5.71 12.76
N GLU A 125 0.40 -6.65 13.52
CA GLU A 125 1.53 -7.46 13.05
C GLU A 125 1.16 -8.22 11.78
N PRO A 126 2.13 -8.49 10.88
CA PRO A 126 1.92 -9.17 9.64
C PRO A 126 1.21 -10.52 9.82
N ASP A 127 0.03 -10.64 9.24
CA ASP A 127 -0.78 -11.85 9.20
C ASP A 127 -1.62 -11.78 7.91
N TYR A 128 -1.55 -12.83 7.09
CA TYR A 128 -2.31 -12.90 5.85
C TYR A 128 -3.81 -12.66 6.06
N ARG A 129 -4.37 -13.15 7.17
CA ARG A 129 -5.77 -13.00 7.56
C ARG A 129 -6.15 -11.57 7.98
N ARG A 130 -5.15 -10.71 8.20
CA ARG A 130 -5.30 -9.29 8.56
C ARG A 130 -4.78 -8.34 7.50
N ARG A 131 -4.18 -8.86 6.42
CA ARG A 131 -3.79 -8.04 5.28
C ARG A 131 -5.05 -7.48 4.61
N LEU A 132 -5.03 -6.20 4.24
CA LEU A 132 -6.17 -5.48 3.66
C LEU A 132 -6.31 -5.82 2.16
N HIS A 133 -6.77 -7.04 1.85
CA HIS A 133 -6.82 -7.60 0.50
C HIS A 133 -7.78 -6.88 -0.44
N TYR A 134 -8.91 -6.38 0.07
CA TYR A 134 -9.89 -5.62 -0.70
C TYR A 134 -9.67 -4.13 -0.52
N PHE A 135 -9.64 -3.39 -1.62
CA PHE A 135 -9.28 -1.98 -1.52
C PHE A 135 -10.36 -1.13 -0.83
N THR A 136 -11.63 -1.55 -0.83
CA THR A 136 -12.65 -0.93 0.01
C THR A 136 -12.33 -1.05 1.50
N LEU A 137 -11.92 -2.25 1.95
CA LEU A 137 -11.50 -2.47 3.33
C LEU A 137 -10.25 -1.66 3.66
N TRP A 138 -9.29 -1.62 2.72
CA TRP A 138 -8.07 -0.82 2.84
C TRP A 138 -8.37 0.67 3.01
N MET A 139 -9.32 1.21 2.23
CA MET A 139 -9.74 2.62 2.32
C MET A 139 -10.41 2.91 3.66
N ASP A 140 -11.35 2.06 4.11
CA ASP A 140 -12.08 2.25 5.37
C ASP A 140 -11.14 2.18 6.59
N ASP A 141 -10.25 1.20 6.63
CA ASP A 141 -9.31 1.01 7.74
C ASP A 141 -8.29 2.14 7.79
N ASN A 142 -7.72 2.52 6.65
CA ASN A 142 -6.78 3.63 6.57
C ASN A 142 -7.42 5.00 6.86
N GLU A 143 -8.71 5.20 6.56
CA GLU A 143 -9.44 6.39 7.00
C GLU A 143 -9.63 6.39 8.52
N ALA A 144 -10.04 5.28 9.11
CA ALA A 144 -10.18 5.15 10.56
C ALA A 144 -8.86 5.42 11.32
N MET A 145 -7.72 5.06 10.70
CA MET A 145 -6.39 5.33 11.25
C MET A 145 -5.83 6.72 10.91
N GLY A 146 -6.57 7.57 10.20
CA GLY A 146 -6.12 8.90 9.79
C GLY A 146 -4.94 8.88 8.81
N VAL A 147 -4.88 7.87 7.94
CA VAL A 147 -3.88 7.76 6.86
C VAL A 147 -4.38 8.44 5.60
N VAL A 148 -5.66 8.25 5.28
CA VAL A 148 -6.34 8.84 4.13
C VAL A 148 -7.70 9.37 4.56
N LYS A 149 -8.35 10.13 3.68
CA LYS A 149 -9.73 10.59 3.85
C LYS A 149 -10.54 10.27 2.59
N HIS A 150 -11.70 9.65 2.73
CA HIS A 150 -12.64 9.48 1.62
C HIS A 150 -13.10 10.81 1.07
N VAL A 151 -13.11 10.95 -0.25
CA VAL A 151 -13.71 12.07 -0.96
C VAL A 151 -14.96 11.56 -1.68
N SER A 152 -16.15 12.01 -1.23
CA SER A 152 -17.44 11.51 -1.73
C SER A 152 -18.44 12.60 -2.05
N THR A 153 -18.04 13.86 -1.88
CA THR A 153 -18.85 15.06 -2.15
C THR A 153 -18.02 16.10 -2.89
N PRO A 154 -18.62 17.06 -3.59
CA PRO A 154 -20.06 17.28 -3.79
C PRO A 154 -20.73 16.29 -4.75
N ASN A 155 -22.06 16.37 -4.83
CA ASN A 155 -22.87 15.63 -5.80
C ASN A 155 -23.59 16.63 -6.72
N PRO A 156 -23.28 16.72 -8.06
CA PRO A 156 -22.26 15.98 -8.78
C PRO A 156 -20.81 16.34 -8.34
N PRO A 157 -19.75 15.59 -8.75
CA PRO A 157 -19.72 14.50 -9.72
C PRO A 157 -19.96 13.09 -9.12
N TYR A 158 -20.12 12.97 -7.80
CA TYR A 158 -20.36 11.68 -7.10
C TYR A 158 -21.84 11.24 -7.23
N THR A 159 -22.29 10.95 -8.46
CA THR A 159 -23.71 10.74 -8.79
C THR A 159 -24.19 9.30 -8.69
N ALA A 160 -23.27 8.34 -8.47
CA ALA A 160 -23.60 6.93 -8.41
C ALA A 160 -23.24 6.32 -7.05
N VAL A 161 -23.82 5.16 -6.74
CA VAL A 161 -23.59 4.42 -5.49
C VAL A 161 -23.17 3.00 -5.82
N GLN A 162 -22.04 2.58 -5.28
CA GLN A 162 -21.61 1.19 -5.26
C GLN A 162 -22.14 0.55 -3.96
N LYS A 163 -22.91 -0.53 -4.06
CA LYS A 163 -23.15 -1.46 -2.96
C LYS A 163 -22.11 -2.55 -3.06
N VAL A 164 -21.23 -2.64 -2.06
CA VAL A 164 -20.14 -3.62 -2.05
C VAL A 164 -20.70 -5.02 -1.82
N ASN A 165 -20.24 -5.96 -2.61
CA ASN A 165 -20.53 -7.38 -2.47
C ASN A 165 -19.32 -8.18 -2.96
N VAL A 166 -18.42 -8.55 -2.05
CA VAL A 166 -17.15 -9.22 -2.32
C VAL A 166 -17.14 -10.63 -1.73
N ASP A 167 -16.63 -11.56 -2.51
CA ASP A 167 -16.41 -12.96 -2.13
C ASP A 167 -15.33 -13.62 -3.00
N TYR A 168 -14.57 -12.80 -3.76
CA TYR A 168 -13.67 -13.32 -4.79
C TYR A 168 -12.59 -14.23 -4.21
N MET A 169 -11.96 -13.85 -3.11
CA MET A 169 -10.91 -14.67 -2.49
C MET A 169 -11.46 -16.00 -1.96
N THR A 170 -12.61 -15.98 -1.30
CA THR A 170 -13.20 -17.20 -0.74
C THR A 170 -13.81 -18.12 -1.79
N THR A 171 -14.15 -17.61 -2.99
CA THR A 171 -14.68 -18.39 -4.13
C THR A 171 -13.58 -18.81 -5.14
N HIS A 172 -12.43 -18.11 -5.17
CA HIS A 172 -11.32 -18.36 -6.07
C HIS A 172 -10.01 -18.70 -5.32
N VAL A 173 -10.09 -19.53 -4.29
CA VAL A 173 -8.97 -19.92 -3.39
C VAL A 173 -7.71 -20.30 -4.15
N ASN A 174 -7.86 -21.02 -5.28
CA ASN A 174 -6.74 -21.48 -6.12
C ASN A 174 -5.94 -20.33 -6.79
N SER A 175 -6.53 -19.13 -6.87
CA SER A 175 -5.84 -17.96 -7.41
C SER A 175 -4.92 -17.27 -6.41
N TYR A 176 -4.95 -17.69 -5.13
CA TYR A 176 -4.20 -17.11 -4.03
C TYR A 176 -3.27 -18.15 -3.42
N LYS A 177 -1.97 -18.05 -3.70
CA LYS A 177 -0.95 -19.03 -3.30
C LYS A 177 -1.01 -19.35 -1.79
N MET A 178 -1.05 -18.30 -0.96
CA MET A 178 -1.09 -18.45 0.51
C MET A 178 -2.40 -19.10 0.97
N LEU A 179 -3.55 -18.67 0.45
CA LEU A 179 -4.84 -19.23 0.83
C LEU A 179 -5.01 -20.67 0.34
N LYS A 180 -4.42 -21.00 -0.80
CA LYS A 180 -4.34 -22.39 -1.31
C LYS A 180 -3.48 -23.27 -0.40
N ALA A 181 -2.36 -22.75 0.10
CA ALA A 181 -1.47 -23.47 1.01
C ALA A 181 -2.08 -23.63 2.41
N HIS A 182 -2.91 -22.67 2.83
CA HIS A 182 -3.54 -22.63 4.16
C HIS A 182 -5.07 -22.58 4.08
N PRO A 183 -5.76 -23.66 3.68
CA PRO A 183 -7.23 -23.66 3.51
C PRO A 183 -8.00 -23.28 4.77
N ALA A 184 -7.43 -23.53 5.95
CA ALA A 184 -7.98 -23.18 7.25
C ALA A 184 -8.14 -21.66 7.47
N TRP A 185 -7.49 -20.82 6.67
CA TRP A 185 -7.61 -19.35 6.74
C TRP A 185 -8.87 -18.82 6.03
N LYS A 186 -9.53 -19.64 5.20
CA LYS A 186 -10.72 -19.21 4.46
C LYS A 186 -11.83 -18.60 5.30
N PRO A 187 -12.18 -19.10 6.51
CA PRO A 187 -13.17 -18.45 7.38
C PRO A 187 -12.77 -17.03 7.76
N ALA A 188 -11.51 -16.79 8.14
CA ALA A 188 -11.03 -15.46 8.51
C ALA A 188 -11.06 -14.49 7.31
N ILE A 189 -10.73 -14.95 6.09
CA ILE A 189 -10.89 -14.12 4.87
C ILE A 189 -12.37 -13.79 4.64
N ARG A 190 -13.28 -14.74 4.87
CA ARG A 190 -14.73 -14.47 4.77
C ARG A 190 -15.20 -13.41 5.77
N GLU A 191 -14.64 -13.40 6.97
CA GLU A 191 -14.90 -12.33 7.94
C GLU A 191 -14.45 -10.96 7.44
N LEU A 192 -13.27 -10.86 6.80
CA LEU A 192 -12.83 -9.63 6.15
C LEU A 192 -13.80 -9.18 5.04
N GLU A 193 -14.25 -10.11 4.20
CA GLU A 193 -15.26 -9.84 3.16
C GLU A 193 -16.57 -9.32 3.76
N GLN A 194 -17.03 -9.90 4.86
CA GLN A 194 -18.28 -9.51 5.55
C GLN A 194 -18.20 -8.11 6.16
N LYS A 195 -17.02 -7.62 6.57
CA LYS A 195 -16.85 -6.27 7.13
C LYS A 195 -17.28 -5.16 6.18
N ILE A 196 -17.19 -5.39 4.87
CA ILE A 196 -17.51 -4.40 3.84
C ILE A 196 -18.77 -4.74 3.01
N ASN A 197 -19.21 -6.00 3.03
CA ASN A 197 -20.40 -6.42 2.29
C ASN A 197 -21.66 -5.70 2.77
N GLY A 198 -22.46 -5.24 1.82
CA GLY A 198 -23.66 -4.46 2.06
C GLY A 198 -23.44 -2.97 2.26
N LYS A 199 -22.22 -2.51 2.55
CA LYS A 199 -21.90 -1.08 2.64
C LYS A 199 -22.09 -0.38 1.30
N LYS A 200 -22.44 0.91 1.37
CA LYS A 200 -22.72 1.75 0.19
C LYS A 200 -21.77 2.93 0.17
N TYR A 201 -21.15 3.14 -0.99
CA TYR A 201 -20.22 4.26 -1.21
C TYR A 201 -20.59 5.04 -2.45
N ARG A 202 -20.60 6.38 -2.33
CA ARG A 202 -20.74 7.24 -3.50
C ARG A 202 -19.48 7.17 -4.35
N TYR A 203 -19.64 7.24 -5.66
CA TYR A 203 -18.52 7.24 -6.59
C TYR A 203 -18.79 8.11 -7.83
N ILE A 204 -17.75 8.45 -8.55
CA ILE A 204 -17.80 9.18 -9.81
C ILE A 204 -17.91 8.15 -10.95
N PRO A 205 -19.05 8.00 -11.63
CA PRO A 205 -19.16 7.07 -12.73
C PRO A 205 -18.31 7.53 -13.92
N LYS A 206 -17.83 6.59 -14.75
CA LYS A 206 -16.92 6.90 -15.88
C LYS A 206 -17.47 7.96 -16.85
N SER A 207 -18.78 8.10 -16.95
CA SER A 207 -19.43 9.14 -17.77
C SER A 207 -19.21 10.56 -17.25
N GLN A 208 -18.95 10.71 -15.95
CA GLN A 208 -18.69 12.00 -15.28
C GLN A 208 -17.21 12.37 -15.23
N ILE A 209 -16.30 11.46 -15.61
CA ILE A 209 -14.87 11.74 -15.67
C ILE A 209 -14.57 12.57 -16.92
N LYS A 210 -14.76 13.88 -16.81
CA LYS A 210 -14.57 14.86 -17.88
C LYS A 210 -13.63 15.96 -17.39
N ASN A 211 -12.89 16.61 -18.31
CA ASN A 211 -12.04 17.74 -17.96
C ASN A 211 -12.89 18.99 -17.69
N THR A 212 -13.47 19.05 -16.51
CA THR A 212 -14.34 20.17 -16.06
C THR A 212 -13.78 20.81 -14.81
N LYS A 213 -14.12 22.10 -14.60
CA LYS A 213 -13.77 22.82 -13.36
C LYS A 213 -14.27 22.07 -12.13
N LEU A 214 -15.47 21.49 -12.19
CA LEU A 214 -16.07 20.75 -11.08
C LEU A 214 -15.22 19.52 -10.72
N LEU A 215 -14.79 18.70 -11.71
CA LEU A 215 -13.98 17.53 -11.42
C LEU A 215 -12.62 17.93 -10.84
N ARG A 216 -11.99 18.99 -11.35
CA ARG A 216 -10.72 19.53 -10.84
C ARG A 216 -10.83 20.05 -9.39
N GLN A 217 -11.99 20.54 -8.98
CA GLN A 217 -12.25 20.94 -7.59
C GLN A 217 -12.45 19.77 -6.64
N CYS A 218 -12.82 18.59 -7.15
CA CYS A 218 -13.09 17.41 -6.33
C CYS A 218 -11.90 16.46 -6.25
N VAL A 219 -11.18 16.27 -7.35
CA VAL A 219 -10.04 15.36 -7.47
C VAL A 219 -8.78 16.21 -7.65
N HIS A 220 -7.82 16.05 -6.75
CA HIS A 220 -6.58 16.82 -6.76
C HIS A 220 -5.41 15.94 -7.19
N ASP A 221 -4.32 16.56 -7.62
CA ASP A 221 -3.05 15.88 -7.86
C ASP A 221 -2.59 15.13 -6.59
N GLY A 222 -2.23 13.86 -6.77
CA GLY A 222 -1.80 13.00 -5.67
C GLY A 222 -2.93 12.32 -4.88
N ASP A 223 -4.21 12.60 -5.18
CA ASP A 223 -5.32 11.80 -4.64
C ASP A 223 -5.21 10.36 -5.14
N ILE A 224 -5.55 9.40 -4.29
CA ILE A 224 -5.60 7.97 -4.64
C ILE A 224 -6.90 7.70 -5.38
N ILE A 225 -6.79 7.16 -6.58
CA ILE A 225 -7.92 6.71 -7.40
C ILE A 225 -8.08 5.21 -7.28
N SER A 226 -9.24 4.76 -6.82
CA SER A 226 -9.69 3.39 -6.83
C SER A 226 -10.65 3.19 -8.01
N ILE A 227 -10.26 2.38 -8.99
CA ILE A 227 -11.06 2.08 -10.19
C ILE A 227 -11.99 0.91 -9.88
N LEU A 228 -13.29 1.19 -9.85
CA LEU A 228 -14.32 0.24 -9.52
C LEU A 228 -14.62 -0.71 -10.69
N THR A 229 -15.09 -1.92 -10.35
CA THR A 229 -15.40 -2.95 -11.33
C THR A 229 -16.80 -3.53 -11.16
N ASN A 230 -17.35 -4.10 -12.23
CA ASN A 230 -18.55 -4.94 -12.20
C ASN A 230 -18.23 -6.43 -12.27
N ILE A 231 -16.96 -6.82 -12.11
CA ILE A 231 -16.57 -8.23 -11.97
C ILE A 231 -17.17 -8.75 -10.66
N LYS A 232 -17.95 -9.84 -10.77
CA LYS A 232 -18.61 -10.44 -9.59
C LYS A 232 -17.59 -10.81 -8.50
N GLY A 233 -17.90 -10.43 -7.28
CA GLY A 233 -17.08 -10.73 -6.11
C GLY A 233 -15.88 -9.79 -5.89
N LEU A 234 -15.67 -8.78 -6.77
CA LEU A 234 -14.65 -7.75 -6.61
C LEU A 234 -15.28 -6.36 -6.39
N ASP A 235 -14.58 -5.53 -5.62
CA ASP A 235 -14.94 -4.12 -5.41
C ASP A 235 -14.19 -3.18 -6.35
N THR A 236 -12.90 -3.44 -6.55
CA THR A 236 -11.92 -2.60 -7.24
C THR A 236 -11.07 -3.47 -8.15
N GLN A 237 -10.72 -2.94 -9.32
CA GLN A 237 -9.89 -3.64 -10.31
C GLN A 237 -8.47 -3.08 -10.39
N HIS A 238 -8.29 -1.79 -10.08
CA HIS A 238 -7.01 -1.12 -10.18
C HIS A 238 -6.95 0.13 -9.33
N ILE A 239 -5.74 0.55 -8.94
CA ILE A 239 -5.51 1.77 -8.16
C ILE A 239 -4.27 2.52 -8.66
N GLY A 240 -4.21 3.82 -8.33
CA GLY A 240 -3.07 4.69 -8.62
C GLY A 240 -3.31 6.11 -8.11
N PHE A 241 -2.46 7.04 -8.50
CA PHE A 241 -2.56 8.44 -8.12
C PHE A 241 -3.12 9.29 -9.25
N ALA A 242 -3.97 10.24 -8.89
CA ALA A 242 -4.50 11.26 -9.80
C ALA A 242 -3.39 12.20 -10.26
N VAL A 243 -3.34 12.48 -11.55
CA VAL A 243 -2.43 13.46 -12.15
C VAL A 243 -3.21 14.29 -13.15
N TRP A 244 -3.23 15.62 -12.97
CA TRP A 244 -3.88 16.53 -13.88
C TRP A 244 -2.94 17.04 -14.97
N HIS A 245 -3.32 16.80 -16.23
CA HIS A 245 -2.73 17.42 -17.41
C HIS A 245 -3.68 18.46 -18.02
N LYS A 246 -3.23 19.14 -19.08
CA LYS A 246 -4.05 20.11 -19.82
C LYS A 246 -5.27 19.47 -20.46
N ASP A 247 -5.13 18.24 -20.96
CA ASP A 247 -6.17 17.46 -21.66
C ASP A 247 -7.13 16.73 -20.71
N GLY A 248 -6.75 16.53 -19.44
CA GLY A 248 -7.61 15.88 -18.46
C GLY A 248 -6.91 15.24 -17.28
N LEU A 249 -7.67 14.41 -16.57
CA LEU A 249 -7.20 13.58 -15.47
C LEU A 249 -6.49 12.34 -16.03
N HIS A 250 -5.27 12.08 -15.57
CA HIS A 250 -4.48 10.89 -15.87
C HIS A 250 -4.26 10.07 -14.60
N LEU A 251 -3.64 8.89 -14.73
CA LEU A 251 -3.33 7.98 -13.65
C LEU A 251 -1.82 7.69 -13.62
N LEU A 252 -1.17 7.97 -12.49
CA LEU A 252 0.17 7.46 -12.21
C LEU A 252 0.02 6.15 -11.44
N ASN A 253 0.46 5.05 -12.03
CA ASN A 253 0.19 3.70 -11.51
C ASN A 253 1.27 2.69 -11.86
N ALA A 254 1.34 1.58 -11.11
CA ALA A 254 2.07 0.41 -11.55
C ALA A 254 1.15 -0.38 -12.52
N SER A 255 1.46 -0.29 -13.80
CA SER A 255 0.60 -0.76 -14.88
C SER A 255 0.94 -2.19 -15.31
N SER A 256 -0.03 -3.10 -15.18
CA SER A 256 0.10 -4.46 -15.72
C SER A 256 0.12 -4.48 -17.26
N ILE A 257 -0.40 -3.42 -17.90
CA ILE A 257 -0.42 -3.26 -19.37
C ILE A 257 0.96 -2.82 -19.85
N HIS A 258 1.51 -1.76 -19.26
CA HIS A 258 2.84 -1.22 -19.61
C HIS A 258 4.00 -1.96 -18.95
N LYS A 259 3.71 -2.94 -18.06
CA LYS A 259 4.69 -3.74 -17.30
C LYS A 259 5.65 -2.93 -16.43
N LYS A 260 5.25 -1.74 -16.03
CA LYS A 260 6.06 -0.84 -15.20
C LYS A 260 5.20 0.25 -14.53
N VAL A 261 5.79 0.94 -13.57
CA VAL A 261 5.23 2.20 -13.06
C VAL A 261 5.28 3.24 -14.17
N VAL A 262 4.14 3.83 -14.47
CA VAL A 262 3.98 4.79 -15.58
C VAL A 262 2.93 5.85 -15.22
N GLU A 263 3.15 7.06 -15.68
CA GLU A 263 2.10 8.06 -15.81
C GLU A 263 1.36 7.73 -17.12
N GLU A 264 0.10 7.27 -17.02
CA GLU A 264 -0.67 6.75 -18.14
C GLU A 264 -0.79 7.81 -19.24
N PRO A 265 -0.35 7.52 -20.50
CA PRO A 265 -0.34 8.54 -21.55
C PRO A 265 -1.72 8.97 -22.00
N MET A 266 -2.75 8.14 -21.80
CA MET A 266 -4.13 8.51 -22.09
C MET A 266 -4.83 9.06 -20.87
N THR A 267 -5.84 9.92 -21.09
CA THR A 267 -6.68 10.39 -19.98
C THR A 267 -7.38 9.23 -19.29
N LEU A 268 -7.67 9.36 -17.99
CA LEU A 268 -8.41 8.36 -17.24
C LEU A 268 -9.76 8.03 -17.87
N ARG A 269 -10.43 9.02 -18.48
CA ARG A 269 -11.66 8.81 -19.25
C ARG A 269 -11.46 7.84 -20.41
N GLN A 270 -10.39 8.04 -21.19
CA GLN A 270 -10.06 7.15 -22.32
C GLN A 270 -9.65 5.76 -21.81
N TYR A 271 -8.85 5.70 -20.73
CA TYR A 271 -8.47 4.46 -20.10
C TYR A 271 -9.69 3.63 -19.67
N LEU A 272 -10.61 4.23 -18.89
CA LEU A 272 -11.83 3.55 -18.47
C LEU A 272 -12.75 3.19 -19.63
N GLY A 273 -12.74 3.98 -20.71
CA GLY A 273 -13.52 3.73 -21.92
C GLY A 273 -13.12 2.44 -22.64
N LYS A 274 -11.82 2.08 -22.60
CA LYS A 274 -11.29 0.85 -23.19
C LYS A 274 -11.61 -0.41 -22.39
N HIS A 275 -12.00 -0.27 -21.11
CA HIS A 275 -12.24 -1.38 -20.21
C HIS A 275 -13.72 -1.50 -19.85
N LYS A 276 -14.41 -2.52 -20.39
CA LYS A 276 -15.86 -2.72 -20.20
C LYS A 276 -16.25 -2.97 -18.75
N THR A 277 -15.38 -3.62 -17.97
CA THR A 277 -15.64 -3.97 -16.57
C THR A 277 -15.45 -2.80 -15.61
N MET A 278 -14.74 -1.74 -16.00
CA MET A 278 -14.52 -0.57 -15.17
C MET A 278 -15.74 0.36 -15.20
N THR A 279 -16.27 0.72 -14.03
CA THR A 279 -17.54 1.44 -13.89
C THR A 279 -17.37 2.90 -13.51
N GLY A 280 -16.31 3.25 -12.79
CA GLY A 280 -16.03 4.59 -12.32
C GLY A 280 -14.90 4.58 -11.29
N ILE A 281 -14.84 5.63 -10.48
CA ILE A 281 -13.78 5.80 -9.48
C ILE A 281 -14.33 6.20 -8.12
N ARG A 282 -13.69 5.70 -7.04
CA ARG A 282 -13.69 6.33 -5.73
C ARG A 282 -12.35 7.02 -5.50
N VAL A 283 -12.35 8.00 -4.62
CA VAL A 283 -11.19 8.86 -4.36
C VAL A 283 -10.90 8.88 -2.87
N CYS A 284 -9.62 8.71 -2.52
CA CYS A 284 -9.10 8.98 -1.17
C CYS A 284 -8.00 10.02 -1.25
N ARG A 285 -7.95 10.89 -0.27
CA ARG A 285 -6.89 11.92 -0.13
C ARG A 285 -5.93 11.53 0.98
N PRO A 286 -4.62 11.44 0.69
CA PRO A 286 -3.59 11.24 1.71
C PRO A 286 -3.48 12.36 2.72
#